data_8234504c0426994cd71c3e9b110f153a
#
_entry.id   8234504c0426994cd71c3e9b110f153a
#
_cell.length_a   1.000
_cell.length_b   1.000
_cell.length_c   1.000
_cell.angle_alpha   90.00
_cell.angle_beta   90.00
_cell.angle_gamma   90.00
#
_symmetry.space_group_name_H-M   'P 1'
#
loop_
_entity.id
_entity.type
_entity.pdbx_description
1 polymer ?
#
loop_
_entity_poly.entity_id
_entity_poly.type
_entity_poly.pdbx_seq_one_letter_code
_entity_poly.pdbx_strand_id
1 'polypeptide(L)'
;MDKTYAKLLRTGIDLAPLGVERGEGELYFCTPRGASMIGWEGADGIHYCFVRGYGGTVFAVSPMNSAPDYVHAVAADFADFLRLLLSCGHGAAIEQCWRWSREQFDAYLAENPPTDAALAVMDEIREKLSLAPMEDAWGYIHALQDGFDYGKIKYEDPECIASPSEPEPEPWVVRYHGARDKPGTELRLDRRFTWAGHEWCVPAVYSCAKGLVMDVAMSAPVEDVLAFMAKWAPQGKAHYSDFSKADRMRIEYEHP
;
A
#
# COMPACT_ATOMS: atom_id res chain seq x y z
N MET A 1 -4.39 27.52 7.66
CA MET A 1 -4.15 26.36 8.57
C MET A 1 -5.43 26.14 9.35
N ASP A 2 -5.88 24.90 9.41
CA ASP A 2 -7.05 24.48 10.16
C ASP A 2 -6.93 24.82 11.65
N LYS A 3 -8.02 25.27 12.30
CA LYS A 3 -7.99 25.75 13.70
C LYS A 3 -7.73 24.60 14.68
N THR A 4 -8.29 23.42 14.42
CA THR A 4 -8.11 22.23 15.27
C THR A 4 -6.70 21.70 15.13
N TYR A 5 -6.15 21.69 13.91
CA TYR A 5 -4.75 21.33 13.67
C TYR A 5 -3.79 22.26 14.39
N ALA A 6 -4.04 23.57 14.31
CA ALA A 6 -3.25 24.56 15.07
C ALA A 6 -3.37 24.39 16.60
N LYS A 7 -4.53 23.92 17.10
CA LYS A 7 -4.72 23.59 18.51
C LYS A 7 -3.95 22.32 18.89
N LEU A 8 -4.03 21.27 18.07
CA LEU A 8 -3.26 20.02 18.28
C LEU A 8 -1.75 20.33 18.40
N LEU A 9 -1.20 21.12 17.48
CA LEU A 9 0.22 21.47 17.50
C LEU A 9 0.66 22.13 18.83
N ARG A 10 -0.23 22.89 19.45
CA ARG A 10 0.04 23.57 20.76
C ARG A 10 -0.10 22.65 21.96
N THR A 11 -0.90 21.58 21.85
CA THR A 11 -1.08 20.62 22.95
C THR A 11 0.10 19.67 23.11
N GLY A 12 0.94 19.53 22.07
CA GLY A 12 2.05 18.58 22.05
C GLY A 12 1.64 17.12 21.95
N ILE A 13 0.36 16.81 21.66
CA ILE A 13 -0.11 15.44 21.45
C ILE A 13 0.64 14.83 20.25
N ASP A 14 1.24 13.66 20.47
CA ASP A 14 1.87 12.88 19.44
C ASP A 14 0.88 11.85 18.90
N LEU A 15 0.61 11.89 17.59
CA LEU A 15 -0.32 10.97 16.92
C LEU A 15 0.38 9.70 16.41
N ALA A 16 1.69 9.52 16.59
CA ALA A 16 2.42 8.35 16.13
C ALA A 16 1.82 7.01 16.61
N PRO A 17 1.36 6.88 17.88
CA PRO A 17 0.69 5.65 18.32
C PRO A 17 -0.63 5.34 17.60
N LEU A 18 -1.22 6.34 16.93
CA LEU A 18 -2.41 6.20 16.08
C LEU A 18 -2.05 6.05 14.60
N GLY A 19 -0.79 5.78 14.25
CA GLY A 19 -0.32 5.62 12.88
C GLY A 19 -0.23 6.93 12.09
N VAL A 20 0.01 8.06 12.75
CA VAL A 20 0.19 9.36 12.10
C VAL A 20 1.45 10.02 12.65
N GLU A 21 2.60 9.56 12.15
CA GLU A 21 3.91 10.03 12.60
C GLU A 21 4.25 11.37 11.97
N ARG A 22 4.77 12.28 12.76
CA ARG A 22 5.36 13.53 12.25
C ARG A 22 6.77 13.26 11.75
N GLY A 23 7.11 13.78 10.58
CA GLY A 23 8.46 13.65 10.04
C GLY A 23 8.65 14.50 8.79
N GLU A 24 9.91 14.64 8.39
CA GLU A 24 10.28 15.18 7.09
C GLU A 24 10.33 14.01 6.10
N GLY A 25 9.17 13.63 5.56
CA GLY A 25 9.10 12.61 4.52
C GLY A 25 9.27 13.23 3.14
N GLU A 26 9.77 12.45 2.20
CA GLU A 26 9.84 12.84 0.80
C GLU A 26 8.44 12.85 0.16
N LEU A 27 8.22 13.81 -0.75
CA LEU A 27 7.01 13.83 -1.57
C LEU A 27 7.08 12.70 -2.59
N TYR A 28 5.96 12.01 -2.75
CA TYR A 28 5.83 10.95 -3.74
C TYR A 28 5.21 11.49 -5.03
N PHE A 29 5.41 10.78 -6.13
CA PHE A 29 4.83 11.12 -7.44
C PHE A 29 3.32 11.37 -7.39
N CYS A 30 2.61 10.66 -6.51
CA CYS A 30 1.16 10.77 -6.31
C CYS A 30 0.76 11.80 -5.24
N THR A 31 1.72 12.47 -4.59
CA THR A 31 1.39 13.53 -3.63
C THR A 31 0.71 14.69 -4.37
N PRO A 32 -0.44 15.20 -3.89
CA PRO A 32 -1.08 16.35 -4.50
C PRO A 32 -0.22 17.61 -4.45
N ARG A 33 -0.21 18.39 -5.53
CA ARG A 33 0.48 19.68 -5.55
C ARG A 33 -0.10 20.65 -4.52
N GLY A 34 0.79 21.23 -3.74
CA GLY A 34 0.41 22.13 -2.65
C GLY A 34 -0.09 21.39 -1.43
N ALA A 35 0.29 20.12 -1.28
CA ALA A 35 0.07 19.38 -0.06
C ALA A 35 0.82 19.99 1.11
N SER A 36 0.18 20.01 2.27
CA SER A 36 0.78 20.35 3.56
C SER A 36 0.64 19.13 4.46
N MET A 37 1.77 18.49 4.78
CA MET A 37 1.82 17.23 5.47
C MET A 37 1.26 17.33 6.89
N ILE A 38 0.45 16.37 7.26
CA ILE A 38 -0.06 16.15 8.62
C ILE A 38 0.82 15.10 9.31
N GLY A 39 1.05 13.98 8.65
CA GLY A 39 1.89 12.91 9.14
C GLY A 39 1.93 11.72 8.19
N TRP A 40 2.78 10.77 8.53
CA TRP A 40 3.07 9.55 7.78
C TRP A 40 2.59 8.32 8.55
N GLU A 41 2.23 7.26 7.86
CA GLU A 41 1.83 6.01 8.49
C GLU A 41 3.02 5.07 8.79
N GLY A 42 4.22 5.60 8.77
CA GLY A 42 5.45 4.89 9.14
C GLY A 42 6.01 3.95 8.08
N ALA A 43 5.20 3.40 7.16
CA ALA A 43 5.63 2.47 6.11
C ALA A 43 5.04 2.85 4.75
N ASP A 44 5.62 2.30 3.68
CA ASP A 44 5.10 2.32 2.30
C ASP A 44 4.78 3.72 1.72
N GLY A 45 5.25 4.79 2.37
CA GLY A 45 5.03 6.16 1.93
C GLY A 45 3.60 6.67 2.08
N ILE A 46 2.73 5.95 2.77
CA ILE A 46 1.37 6.37 3.08
C ILE A 46 1.40 7.60 3.97
N HIS A 47 0.64 8.64 3.62
CA HIS A 47 0.64 9.88 4.36
C HIS A 47 -0.69 10.62 4.32
N TYR A 48 -0.87 11.51 5.30
CA TYR A 48 -2.04 12.39 5.41
C TYR A 48 -1.62 13.83 5.17
N CYS A 49 -2.43 14.57 4.42
CA CYS A 49 -2.13 15.96 4.10
C CYS A 49 -3.39 16.82 3.94
N PHE A 50 -3.21 18.12 4.07
CA PHE A 50 -4.11 19.12 3.50
C PHE A 50 -3.64 19.45 2.09
N VAL A 51 -4.58 19.81 1.21
CA VAL A 51 -4.27 20.24 -0.16
C VAL A 51 -4.76 21.68 -0.37
N ARG A 52 -3.90 22.56 -0.88
CA ARG A 52 -4.27 23.93 -1.16
C ARG A 52 -5.48 23.99 -2.12
N GLY A 53 -6.49 24.75 -1.74
CA GLY A 53 -7.72 24.92 -2.51
C GLY A 53 -8.88 24.03 -2.05
N TYR A 54 -8.64 23.10 -1.12
CA TYR A 54 -9.67 22.19 -0.60
C TYR A 54 -10.03 22.47 0.88
N GLY A 55 -9.76 23.67 1.35
CA GLY A 55 -10.13 24.08 2.72
C GLY A 55 -9.40 23.29 3.79
N GLY A 56 -10.17 22.70 4.71
CA GLY A 56 -9.66 21.86 5.80
C GLY A 56 -9.70 20.36 5.52
N THR A 57 -10.11 19.94 4.33
CA THR A 57 -10.21 18.54 3.96
C THR A 57 -8.89 17.81 4.14
N VAL A 58 -8.93 16.70 4.85
CA VAL A 58 -7.79 15.79 5.02
C VAL A 58 -7.84 14.71 3.95
N PHE A 59 -6.70 14.50 3.32
CA PHE A 59 -6.52 13.45 2.31
C PHE A 59 -5.56 12.39 2.84
N ALA A 60 -5.89 11.14 2.56
CA ALA A 60 -4.94 10.03 2.60
C ALA A 60 -4.32 9.86 1.21
N VAL A 61 -3.02 9.67 1.17
CA VAL A 61 -2.24 9.44 -0.06
C VAL A 61 -1.48 8.15 0.10
N SER A 62 -1.68 7.21 -0.83
CA SER A 62 -1.02 5.91 -0.80
C SER A 62 -0.30 5.63 -2.13
N PRO A 63 1.04 5.68 -2.16
CA PRO A 63 1.83 5.32 -3.33
C PRO A 63 1.69 3.84 -3.72
N MET A 64 1.20 3.01 -2.80
CA MET A 64 1.01 1.58 -3.00
C MET A 64 -0.25 1.24 -3.81
N ASN A 65 -1.17 2.19 -3.95
CA ASN A 65 -2.36 2.01 -4.76
C ASN A 65 -2.03 2.18 -6.26
N SER A 66 -3.01 1.91 -7.11
CA SER A 66 -2.94 2.14 -8.55
C SER A 66 -3.81 3.33 -8.95
N ALA A 67 -3.54 3.94 -10.11
CA ALA A 67 -4.41 4.99 -10.63
C ALA A 67 -5.85 4.46 -10.85
N PRO A 68 -6.90 5.21 -10.50
CA PRO A 68 -6.88 6.58 -9.99
C PRO A 68 -6.80 6.71 -8.46
N ASP A 69 -6.65 5.61 -7.72
CA ASP A 69 -6.92 5.48 -6.29
C ASP A 69 -5.71 5.84 -5.38
N TYR A 70 -4.84 6.74 -5.84
CA TYR A 70 -3.71 7.22 -5.02
C TYR A 70 -4.11 8.17 -3.90
N VAL A 71 -5.22 8.89 -4.05
CA VAL A 71 -5.62 9.97 -3.15
C VAL A 71 -7.10 9.87 -2.84
N HIS A 72 -7.43 9.82 -1.55
CA HIS A 72 -8.80 9.78 -1.07
C HIS A 72 -9.05 10.88 -0.03
N ALA A 73 -10.16 11.60 -0.16
CA ALA A 73 -10.64 12.47 0.90
C ALA A 73 -11.13 11.60 2.07
N VAL A 74 -10.58 11.80 3.26
CA VAL A 74 -10.93 10.96 4.42
C VAL A 74 -11.65 11.74 5.52
N ALA A 75 -11.47 13.06 5.59
CA ALA A 75 -12.23 13.90 6.51
C ALA A 75 -12.47 15.28 5.92
N ALA A 76 -13.63 15.87 6.22
CA ALA A 76 -14.00 17.21 5.75
C ALA A 76 -13.15 18.32 6.41
N ASP A 77 -12.68 18.06 7.63
CA ASP A 77 -11.75 18.90 8.35
C ASP A 77 -10.88 18.07 9.32
N PHE A 78 -9.95 18.74 9.99
CA PHE A 78 -9.03 18.05 10.91
C PHE A 78 -9.71 17.59 12.22
N ALA A 79 -10.81 18.21 12.64
CA ALA A 79 -11.55 17.75 13.81
C ALA A 79 -12.22 16.40 13.51
N ASP A 80 -12.81 16.25 12.34
CA ASP A 80 -13.39 15.00 11.90
C ASP A 80 -12.32 13.92 11.68
N PHE A 81 -11.13 14.28 11.18
CA PHE A 81 -10.01 13.33 11.10
C PHE A 81 -9.61 12.78 12.48
N LEU A 82 -9.53 13.63 13.50
CA LEU A 82 -9.27 13.19 14.88
C LEU A 82 -10.40 12.32 15.43
N ARG A 83 -11.66 12.64 15.13
CA ARG A 83 -12.82 11.84 15.51
C ARG A 83 -12.82 10.46 14.87
N LEU A 84 -12.34 10.37 13.62
CA LEU A 84 -12.11 9.09 12.93
C LEU A 84 -11.00 8.29 13.61
N LEU A 85 -9.87 8.91 13.96
CA LEU A 85 -8.80 8.26 14.73
C LEU A 85 -9.32 7.74 16.09
N LEU A 86 -10.19 8.50 16.75
CA LEU A 86 -10.85 8.05 17.99
C LEU A 86 -11.81 6.86 17.80
N SER A 87 -12.34 6.66 16.60
CA SER A 87 -13.25 5.53 16.31
C SER A 87 -12.48 4.31 15.81
N CYS A 88 -11.45 4.54 14.97
CA CYS A 88 -10.72 3.47 14.31
C CYS A 88 -9.49 2.99 15.11
N GLY A 89 -8.98 3.79 16.02
CA GLY A 89 -7.79 3.48 16.81
C GLY A 89 -6.47 3.56 16.03
N HIS A 90 -6.51 3.63 14.69
CA HIS A 90 -5.33 3.72 13.82
C HIS A 90 -5.65 4.32 12.45
N GLY A 91 -4.68 5.03 11.86
CA GLY A 91 -4.80 5.63 10.54
C GLY A 91 -5.07 4.62 9.43
N ALA A 92 -4.43 3.44 9.46
CA ALA A 92 -4.57 2.42 8.42
C ALA A 92 -6.02 2.06 8.08
N ALA A 93 -6.91 2.00 9.08
CA ALA A 93 -8.33 1.75 8.84
C ALA A 93 -8.98 2.89 8.05
N ILE A 94 -8.55 4.13 8.28
CA ILE A 94 -9.07 5.32 7.60
C ILE A 94 -8.59 5.36 6.15
N GLU A 95 -7.30 5.08 5.93
CA GLU A 95 -6.69 5.07 4.58
C GLU A 95 -7.33 4.00 3.71
N GLN A 96 -7.54 2.80 4.23
CA GLN A 96 -8.03 1.66 3.47
C GLN A 96 -9.55 1.56 3.36
N CYS A 97 -10.30 2.38 4.09
CA CYS A 97 -11.77 2.34 4.17
C CYS A 97 -12.44 2.38 2.79
N TRP A 98 -11.90 3.14 1.83
CA TRP A 98 -12.46 3.33 0.51
C TRP A 98 -12.72 2.04 -0.27
N ARG A 99 -11.92 1.00 -0.04
CA ARG A 99 -12.00 -0.30 -0.74
C ARG A 99 -12.75 -1.39 0.03
N TRP A 100 -13.16 -1.12 1.27
CA TRP A 100 -13.78 -2.12 2.14
C TRP A 100 -15.29 -1.97 2.20
N SER A 101 -15.98 -3.11 2.18
CA SER A 101 -17.38 -3.13 2.64
C SER A 101 -17.45 -2.80 4.13
N ARG A 102 -18.65 -2.49 4.61
CA ARG A 102 -18.85 -2.25 6.04
C ARG A 102 -18.43 -3.45 6.88
N GLU A 103 -18.78 -4.66 6.44
CA GLU A 103 -18.44 -5.89 7.17
C GLU A 103 -16.93 -6.10 7.24
N GLN A 104 -16.20 -5.77 6.15
CA GLN A 104 -14.73 -5.86 6.12
C GLN A 104 -14.09 -4.81 7.03
N PHE A 105 -14.62 -3.60 7.04
CA PHE A 105 -14.15 -2.54 7.91
C PHE A 105 -14.36 -2.87 9.38
N ASP A 106 -15.56 -3.33 9.76
CA ASP A 106 -15.89 -3.72 11.13
C ASP A 106 -15.04 -4.93 11.58
N ALA A 107 -14.83 -5.91 10.70
CA ALA A 107 -13.96 -7.06 10.98
C ALA A 107 -12.51 -6.62 11.21
N TYR A 108 -11.99 -5.72 10.37
CA TYR A 108 -10.62 -5.19 10.53
C TYR A 108 -10.45 -4.49 11.89
N LEU A 109 -11.40 -3.66 12.31
CA LEU A 109 -11.33 -2.98 13.62
C LEU A 109 -11.39 -3.98 14.79
N ALA A 110 -12.19 -5.04 14.66
CA ALA A 110 -12.29 -6.08 15.69
C ALA A 110 -10.99 -6.90 15.82
N GLU A 111 -10.30 -7.15 14.71
CA GLU A 111 -9.04 -7.90 14.66
C GLU A 111 -7.82 -7.05 15.07
N ASN A 112 -7.92 -5.73 14.92
CA ASN A 112 -6.83 -4.77 15.19
C ASN A 112 -7.26 -3.74 16.26
N PRO A 113 -7.48 -4.14 17.51
CA PRO A 113 -7.84 -3.20 18.56
C PRO A 113 -6.69 -2.23 18.85
N PRO A 114 -7.00 -0.99 19.28
CA PRO A 114 -5.97 -0.02 19.62
C PRO A 114 -5.06 -0.51 20.74
N THR A 115 -3.77 -0.23 20.63
CA THR A 115 -2.78 -0.54 21.66
C THR A 115 -2.95 0.34 22.90
N ASP A 116 -2.33 -0.02 24.02
CA ASP A 116 -2.35 0.82 25.23
C ASP A 116 -1.80 2.22 24.98
N ALA A 117 -0.78 2.35 24.13
CA ALA A 117 -0.22 3.63 23.73
C ALA A 117 -1.22 4.45 22.90
N ALA A 118 -1.92 3.81 21.98
CA ALA A 118 -2.98 4.44 21.19
C ALA A 118 -4.14 4.91 22.09
N LEU A 119 -4.58 4.08 23.01
CA LEU A 119 -5.64 4.42 23.99
C LEU A 119 -5.27 5.65 24.81
N ALA A 120 -4.03 5.74 25.31
CA ALA A 120 -3.55 6.90 26.04
C ALA A 120 -3.62 8.19 25.20
N VAL A 121 -3.22 8.15 23.93
CA VAL A 121 -3.30 9.31 23.02
C VAL A 121 -4.78 9.65 22.72
N MET A 122 -5.64 8.65 22.54
CA MET A 122 -7.08 8.88 22.33
C MET A 122 -7.70 9.61 23.54
N ASP A 123 -7.33 9.25 24.75
CA ASP A 123 -7.80 9.94 25.96
C ASP A 123 -7.29 11.38 26.04
N GLU A 124 -6.04 11.63 25.69
CA GLU A 124 -5.51 13.00 25.57
C GLU A 124 -6.28 13.84 24.55
N ILE A 125 -6.64 13.26 23.40
CA ILE A 125 -7.43 13.95 22.37
C ILE A 125 -8.82 14.31 22.93
N ARG A 126 -9.49 13.35 23.58
CA ARG A 126 -10.81 13.59 24.20
C ARG A 126 -10.75 14.71 25.23
N GLU A 127 -9.77 14.65 26.13
CA GLU A 127 -9.64 15.61 27.23
C GLU A 127 -9.23 17.01 26.75
N LYS A 128 -8.12 17.12 26.01
CA LYS A 128 -7.52 18.41 25.63
C LYS A 128 -8.25 19.10 24.49
N LEU A 129 -8.86 18.33 23.58
CA LEU A 129 -9.55 18.87 22.40
C LEU A 129 -11.08 18.83 22.51
N SER A 130 -11.62 18.10 23.49
CA SER A 130 -13.07 17.93 23.73
C SER A 130 -13.78 17.31 22.51
N LEU A 131 -13.15 16.30 21.90
CA LEU A 131 -13.68 15.58 20.75
C LEU A 131 -14.24 14.21 21.18
N ALA A 132 -15.37 13.81 20.58
CA ALA A 132 -15.93 12.49 20.70
C ALA A 132 -15.65 11.66 19.45
N PRO A 133 -15.59 10.31 19.52
CA PRO A 133 -15.47 9.45 18.36
C PRO A 133 -16.56 9.73 17.32
N MET A 134 -16.26 9.43 16.06
CA MET A 134 -17.23 9.42 14.97
C MET A 134 -18.19 8.23 15.17
N GLU A 135 -19.50 8.45 15.17
CA GLU A 135 -20.46 7.37 15.41
C GLU A 135 -20.46 6.33 14.30
N ASP A 136 -20.39 6.78 13.05
CA ASP A 136 -20.35 5.93 11.85
C ASP A 136 -19.16 6.34 10.97
N ALA A 137 -17.99 5.84 11.31
CA ALA A 137 -16.75 6.16 10.60
C ALA A 137 -16.78 5.70 9.13
N TRP A 138 -17.24 4.47 8.87
CA TRP A 138 -17.33 3.92 7.53
C TRP A 138 -18.29 4.72 6.65
N GLY A 139 -19.52 4.94 7.14
CA GLY A 139 -20.54 5.70 6.39
C GLY A 139 -20.13 7.14 6.15
N TYR A 140 -19.46 7.78 7.11
CA TYR A 140 -18.93 9.14 6.96
C TYR A 140 -17.90 9.23 5.85
N ILE A 141 -16.90 8.33 5.84
CA ILE A 141 -15.82 8.34 4.84
C ILE A 141 -16.40 8.10 3.44
N HIS A 142 -17.26 7.09 3.27
CA HIS A 142 -17.88 6.79 1.98
C HIS A 142 -18.75 7.94 1.48
N ALA A 143 -19.58 8.53 2.32
CA ALA A 143 -20.42 9.67 1.94
C ALA A 143 -19.58 10.90 1.50
N LEU A 144 -18.42 11.12 2.15
CA LEU A 144 -17.50 12.18 1.77
C LEU A 144 -16.87 11.88 0.39
N GLN A 145 -16.43 10.64 0.18
CA GLN A 145 -15.76 10.22 -1.07
C GLN A 145 -16.69 10.21 -2.26
N ASP A 146 -17.92 9.74 -2.10
CA ASP A 146 -18.94 9.71 -3.15
C ASP A 146 -19.27 11.10 -3.70
N GLY A 147 -19.21 12.12 -2.85
CA GLY A 147 -19.46 13.51 -3.22
C GLY A 147 -18.24 14.31 -3.68
N PHE A 148 -17.05 13.71 -3.67
CA PHE A 148 -15.79 14.45 -3.86
C PHE A 148 -15.35 14.49 -5.32
N ASP A 149 -15.01 15.71 -5.82
CA ASP A 149 -14.50 15.91 -7.18
C ASP A 149 -12.95 15.79 -7.21
N TYR A 150 -12.46 14.58 -7.46
CA TYR A 150 -11.03 14.29 -7.59
C TYR A 150 -10.40 14.81 -8.89
N GLY A 151 -11.19 15.16 -9.90
CA GLY A 151 -10.68 15.59 -11.22
C GLY A 151 -9.88 16.89 -11.18
N LYS A 152 -9.96 17.65 -10.10
CA LYS A 152 -9.20 18.90 -9.89
C LYS A 152 -7.89 18.72 -9.17
N ILE A 153 -7.62 17.54 -8.59
CA ILE A 153 -6.36 17.25 -7.92
C ILE A 153 -5.24 17.20 -8.96
N LYS A 154 -4.19 17.98 -8.72
CA LYS A 154 -2.95 17.93 -9.51
C LYS A 154 -1.88 17.27 -8.69
N TYR A 155 -1.09 16.42 -9.30
CA TYR A 155 -0.04 15.66 -8.64
C TYR A 155 1.34 16.29 -8.83
N GLU A 156 2.29 15.96 -7.94
CA GLU A 156 3.67 16.46 -8.04
C GLU A 156 4.34 15.95 -9.32
N ASP A 157 4.18 14.68 -9.64
CA ASP A 157 4.64 14.11 -10.90
C ASP A 157 3.47 13.54 -11.73
N PRO A 158 2.81 14.39 -12.54
CA PRO A 158 1.67 13.96 -13.34
C PRO A 158 2.07 12.98 -14.46
N GLU A 159 3.34 12.93 -14.87
CA GLU A 159 3.79 11.99 -15.91
C GLU A 159 3.80 10.55 -15.38
N CYS A 160 4.13 10.36 -14.10
CA CYS A 160 4.05 9.05 -13.46
C CYS A 160 2.59 8.57 -13.27
N ILE A 161 1.63 9.50 -13.21
CA ILE A 161 0.20 9.17 -13.01
C ILE A 161 -0.54 9.07 -14.35
N ALA A 162 -0.21 9.97 -15.28
CA ALA A 162 -0.81 10.03 -16.61
C ALA A 162 -0.24 9.00 -17.58
N SER A 163 0.71 8.20 -17.18
CA SER A 163 1.04 7.01 -17.95
C SER A 163 -0.27 6.21 -18.06
N PRO A 164 -0.92 6.17 -19.24
CA PRO A 164 -1.93 5.17 -19.46
C PRO A 164 -1.26 3.88 -19.05
N SER A 165 -1.94 3.06 -18.26
CA SER A 165 -1.44 1.74 -17.93
C SER A 165 -0.84 1.17 -19.20
N GLU A 166 0.50 1.22 -19.34
CA GLU A 166 1.14 0.36 -20.31
C GLU A 166 0.48 -0.99 -20.03
N PRO A 167 -0.09 -1.66 -21.03
CA PRO A 167 -0.73 -2.95 -20.82
C PRO A 167 0.18 -3.71 -19.88
N GLU A 168 -0.34 -4.13 -18.73
CA GLU A 168 0.47 -4.70 -17.64
C GLU A 168 1.54 -5.55 -18.30
N PRO A 169 2.82 -5.22 -18.14
CA PRO A 169 3.85 -5.94 -18.86
C PRO A 169 3.62 -7.40 -18.54
N GLU A 170 3.50 -8.22 -19.56
CA GLU A 170 3.26 -9.66 -19.46
C GLU A 170 3.95 -10.16 -18.18
N PRO A 171 3.33 -10.94 -17.30
CA PRO A 171 3.79 -11.20 -15.92
C PRO A 171 5.25 -11.63 -15.81
N TRP A 172 5.85 -12.11 -16.90
CA TRP A 172 7.25 -12.48 -16.99
C TRP A 172 8.22 -11.28 -17.09
N VAL A 173 7.78 -10.12 -17.63
CA VAL A 173 8.61 -8.90 -17.74
C VAL A 173 8.87 -8.29 -16.37
N VAL A 174 7.91 -8.41 -15.45
CA VAL A 174 8.02 -7.90 -14.08
C VAL A 174 8.99 -8.72 -13.24
N ARG A 175 9.28 -9.98 -13.62
CA ARG A 175 10.10 -10.90 -12.82
C ARG A 175 11.61 -10.68 -12.95
N TYR A 176 12.07 -9.93 -13.94
CA TYR A 176 13.50 -9.75 -14.20
C TYR A 176 14.02 -8.44 -13.60
N HIS A 177 14.54 -8.53 -12.38
CA HIS A 177 15.25 -7.44 -11.76
C HIS A 177 16.41 -6.97 -12.66
N GLY A 178 16.30 -5.80 -13.25
CA GLY A 178 17.34 -5.16 -14.05
C GLY A 178 17.03 -5.00 -15.54
N ALA A 179 16.04 -5.66 -16.12
CA ALA A 179 15.58 -5.37 -17.48
C ALA A 179 14.49 -4.28 -17.43
N ARG A 180 14.86 -3.04 -17.11
CA ARG A 180 13.97 -1.87 -17.20
C ARG A 180 13.74 -1.41 -18.65
N ASP A 181 14.24 -2.16 -19.58
CA ASP A 181 14.11 -1.86 -21.00
C ASP A 181 12.77 -2.42 -21.49
N LYS A 182 12.15 -1.71 -22.43
CA LYS A 182 11.02 -2.25 -23.18
C LYS A 182 11.41 -3.62 -23.73
N PRO A 183 10.48 -4.60 -23.73
CA PRO A 183 10.77 -5.90 -24.30
C PRO A 183 11.30 -5.69 -25.71
N GLY A 184 12.47 -6.26 -25.97
CA GLY A 184 13.11 -6.20 -27.28
C GLY A 184 12.39 -7.09 -28.29
N THR A 185 13.04 -7.30 -29.42
CA THR A 185 12.49 -8.20 -30.43
C THR A 185 12.39 -9.62 -29.89
N GLU A 186 11.17 -10.18 -29.90
CA GLU A 186 10.90 -11.56 -29.54
C GLU A 186 11.43 -12.49 -30.63
N LEU A 187 12.19 -13.51 -30.22
CA LEU A 187 12.54 -14.64 -31.03
C LEU A 187 11.93 -15.90 -30.42
N ARG A 188 10.84 -16.39 -31.00
CA ARG A 188 10.19 -17.63 -30.57
C ARG A 188 11.10 -18.83 -30.81
N LEU A 189 11.30 -19.63 -29.78
CA LEU A 189 12.12 -20.84 -29.83
C LEU A 189 11.30 -22.10 -29.66
N ASP A 190 10.32 -22.10 -28.77
CA ASP A 190 9.48 -23.24 -28.39
C ASP A 190 10.30 -24.53 -28.16
N ARG A 191 11.48 -24.39 -27.53
CA ARG A 191 12.41 -25.51 -27.29
C ARG A 191 12.05 -26.19 -25.98
N ARG A 192 11.87 -27.52 -26.09
CA ARG A 192 11.66 -28.39 -24.94
C ARG A 192 12.85 -29.32 -24.76
N PHE A 193 13.19 -29.59 -23.51
CA PHE A 193 14.28 -30.50 -23.15
C PHE A 193 13.98 -31.10 -21.77
N THR A 194 14.59 -32.25 -21.48
CA THR A 194 14.51 -32.91 -20.17
C THR A 194 15.81 -32.66 -19.42
N TRP A 195 15.70 -32.15 -18.21
CA TRP A 195 16.84 -31.94 -17.33
C TRP A 195 16.43 -32.22 -15.88
N ALA A 196 17.31 -32.92 -15.15
CA ALA A 196 17.08 -33.34 -13.76
C ALA A 196 15.74 -34.06 -13.51
N GLY A 197 15.27 -34.84 -14.53
CA GLY A 197 14.01 -35.60 -14.43
C GLY A 197 12.74 -34.81 -14.74
N HIS A 198 12.86 -33.53 -15.06
CA HIS A 198 11.72 -32.64 -15.37
C HIS A 198 11.73 -32.21 -16.84
N GLU A 199 10.55 -31.93 -17.36
CA GLU A 199 10.43 -31.28 -18.67
C GLU A 199 10.55 -29.77 -18.53
N TRP A 200 11.40 -29.17 -19.35
CA TRP A 200 11.65 -27.75 -19.45
C TRP A 200 11.27 -27.21 -20.81
N CYS A 201 10.84 -25.96 -20.84
CA CYS A 201 10.52 -25.25 -22.07
C CYS A 201 11.13 -23.86 -22.07
N VAL A 202 11.75 -23.49 -23.19
CA VAL A 202 12.13 -22.11 -23.48
C VAL A 202 11.22 -21.62 -24.61
N PRO A 203 10.13 -20.90 -24.29
CA PRO A 203 9.19 -20.45 -25.32
C PRO A 203 9.79 -19.40 -26.23
N ALA A 204 10.53 -18.42 -25.69
CA ALA A 204 11.10 -17.34 -26.46
C ALA A 204 12.38 -16.78 -25.80
N VAL A 205 13.15 -16.06 -26.60
CA VAL A 205 14.25 -15.20 -26.18
C VAL A 205 13.97 -13.78 -26.66
N TYR A 206 14.25 -12.80 -25.83
CA TYR A 206 14.00 -11.38 -26.09
C TYR A 206 15.33 -10.65 -26.19
N SER A 207 15.54 -9.98 -27.31
CA SER A 207 16.70 -9.08 -27.49
C SER A 207 16.37 -7.71 -26.92
N CYS A 208 16.95 -7.39 -25.78
CA CYS A 208 16.77 -6.11 -25.08
C CYS A 208 18.00 -5.21 -25.28
N ALA A 209 17.87 -3.91 -24.98
CA ALA A 209 18.98 -2.96 -25.14
C ALA A 209 20.21 -3.31 -24.29
N LYS A 210 20.03 -4.00 -23.18
CA LYS A 210 21.11 -4.40 -22.25
C LYS A 210 21.49 -5.88 -22.30
N GLY A 211 20.91 -6.65 -23.22
CA GLY A 211 21.23 -8.06 -23.34
C GLY A 211 20.07 -8.93 -23.80
N LEU A 212 20.20 -10.22 -23.59
CA LEU A 212 19.18 -11.20 -23.91
C LEU A 212 18.45 -11.61 -22.62
N VAL A 213 17.14 -11.68 -22.72
CA VAL A 213 16.26 -12.21 -21.65
C VAL A 213 15.53 -13.43 -22.21
N MET A 214 15.39 -14.48 -21.42
CA MET A 214 14.62 -15.63 -21.81
C MET A 214 13.82 -16.16 -20.64
N ASP A 215 12.62 -16.66 -20.92
CA ASP A 215 11.83 -17.44 -19.99
C ASP A 215 12.23 -18.90 -20.06
N VAL A 216 12.30 -19.53 -18.88
CA VAL A 216 12.49 -20.96 -18.77
C VAL A 216 11.36 -21.47 -17.87
N ALA A 217 10.47 -22.26 -18.43
CA ALA A 217 9.36 -22.89 -17.71
C ALA A 217 9.68 -24.36 -17.45
N MET A 218 9.38 -24.80 -16.23
CA MET A 218 9.49 -26.21 -15.83
C MET A 218 8.09 -26.78 -15.59
N SER A 219 7.85 -28.00 -16.08
CA SER A 219 6.67 -28.77 -15.75
C SER A 219 6.93 -29.56 -14.46
N ALA A 220 6.14 -29.33 -13.43
CA ALA A 220 6.16 -30.13 -12.22
C ALA A 220 4.78 -30.75 -11.97
N PRO A 221 4.71 -32.02 -11.49
CA PRO A 221 3.46 -32.61 -11.03
C PRO A 221 2.82 -31.74 -9.93
N VAL A 222 1.51 -31.63 -9.95
CA VAL A 222 0.77 -30.81 -8.96
C VAL A 222 1.04 -31.31 -7.54
N GLU A 223 1.18 -32.64 -7.37
CA GLU A 223 1.48 -33.30 -6.10
C GLU A 223 2.82 -32.80 -5.52
N ASP A 224 3.84 -32.65 -6.37
CA ASP A 224 5.18 -32.21 -5.95
C ASP A 224 5.14 -30.72 -5.53
N VAL A 225 4.42 -29.90 -6.27
CA VAL A 225 4.21 -28.48 -5.91
C VAL A 225 3.46 -28.36 -4.57
N LEU A 226 2.40 -29.15 -4.37
CA LEU A 226 1.65 -29.17 -3.13
C LEU A 226 2.48 -29.67 -1.95
N ALA A 227 3.29 -30.73 -2.17
CA ALA A 227 4.21 -31.26 -1.15
C ALA A 227 5.29 -30.23 -0.79
N PHE A 228 5.84 -29.53 -1.78
CA PHE A 228 6.81 -28.45 -1.55
C PHE A 228 6.16 -27.30 -0.75
N MET A 229 4.96 -26.86 -1.15
CA MET A 229 4.22 -25.82 -0.43
C MET A 229 3.90 -26.24 1.00
N ALA A 230 3.47 -27.49 1.23
CA ALA A 230 3.17 -27.99 2.56
C ALA A 230 4.44 -28.06 3.45
N LYS A 231 5.59 -28.38 2.85
CA LYS A 231 6.89 -28.40 3.56
C LYS A 231 7.40 -27.00 3.92
N TRP A 232 7.25 -26.06 3.00
CA TRP A 232 7.93 -24.76 3.08
C TRP A 232 6.97 -23.57 3.33
N ALA A 233 5.64 -23.77 3.34
CA ALA A 233 4.66 -22.82 3.86
C ALA A 233 4.24 -23.16 5.29
N PRO A 234 5.15 -23.11 6.24
CA PRO A 234 4.87 -23.52 7.60
C PRO A 234 3.93 -22.53 8.25
N GLN A 235 3.10 -23.08 9.09
CA GLN A 235 2.12 -22.43 9.91
C GLN A 235 2.57 -21.05 10.39
N GLY A 236 1.93 -20.00 9.90
CA GLY A 236 2.14 -18.62 10.33
C GLY A 236 3.31 -17.86 9.70
N LYS A 237 4.06 -18.44 8.75
CA LYS A 237 5.10 -17.71 7.99
C LYS A 237 4.58 -17.36 6.62
N ALA A 238 4.24 -16.10 6.42
CA ALA A 238 3.63 -15.60 5.18
C ALA A 238 4.66 -15.10 4.16
N HIS A 239 5.88 -14.74 4.60
CA HIS A 239 6.90 -14.14 3.75
C HIS A 239 8.23 -14.91 3.79
N TYR A 240 8.98 -14.88 2.68
CA TYR A 240 10.31 -15.45 2.56
C TYR A 240 11.28 -14.90 3.63
N SER A 241 11.11 -13.64 4.05
CA SER A 241 11.88 -13.01 5.13
C SER A 241 11.70 -13.67 6.50
N ASP A 242 10.58 -14.38 6.73
CA ASP A 242 10.25 -15.01 8.00
C ASP A 242 11.03 -16.31 8.23
N PHE A 243 11.73 -16.78 7.21
CA PHE A 243 12.58 -17.97 7.29
C PHE A 243 14.00 -17.61 7.73
N SER A 244 14.63 -18.54 8.47
CA SER A 244 16.06 -18.40 8.79
C SER A 244 16.90 -18.36 7.52
N LYS A 245 18.13 -17.81 7.61
CA LYS A 245 19.06 -17.82 6.47
C LYS A 245 19.33 -19.23 5.96
N ALA A 246 19.43 -20.22 6.87
CA ALA A 246 19.66 -21.61 6.50
C ALA A 246 18.45 -22.22 5.76
N ASP A 247 17.22 -21.92 6.22
CA ASP A 247 16.00 -22.40 5.56
C ASP A 247 15.82 -21.73 4.19
N ARG A 248 16.11 -20.43 4.06
CA ARG A 248 16.09 -19.74 2.76
C ARG A 248 17.05 -20.37 1.77
N MET A 249 18.28 -20.66 2.18
CA MET A 249 19.24 -21.37 1.33
C MET A 249 18.73 -22.75 0.92
N ARG A 250 18.09 -23.51 1.82
CA ARG A 250 17.48 -24.80 1.49
C ARG A 250 16.35 -24.66 0.48
N ILE A 251 15.47 -23.67 0.64
CA ILE A 251 14.40 -23.39 -0.31
C ILE A 251 14.98 -23.11 -1.70
N GLU A 252 16.06 -22.32 -1.78
CA GLU A 252 16.75 -22.00 -3.04
C GLU A 252 17.43 -23.21 -3.70
N TYR A 253 17.98 -24.14 -2.90
CA TYR A 253 18.68 -25.30 -3.41
C TYR A 253 17.81 -26.56 -3.59
N GLU A 254 16.73 -26.69 -2.82
CA GLU A 254 15.76 -27.77 -2.98
C GLU A 254 14.67 -27.46 -4.01
N HIS A 255 14.69 -26.25 -4.55
CA HIS A 255 13.89 -25.90 -5.72
C HIS A 255 14.53 -26.57 -6.94
N PRO A 256 13.83 -27.48 -7.65
CA PRO A 256 14.36 -28.10 -8.84
C PRO A 256 14.57 -27.10 -9.97
#